data_b0a1b6fb0732edacf02a022c0934bb36
#
_entry.id   b0a1b6fb0732edacf02a022c0934bb36
#
_cell.length_a   1.000
_cell.length_b   1.000
_cell.length_c   1.000
_cell.angle_alpha   90.00
_cell.angle_beta   90.00
_cell.angle_gamma   90.00
#
_symmetry.space_group_name_H-M   'P 1'
#
loop_
_entity.id
_entity.type
_entity.pdbx_description
1 polymer ?
#
loop_
_entity_poly.entity_id
_entity_poly.type
_entity_poly.pdbx_seq_one_letter_code
_entity_poly.pdbx_strand_id
1 'polypeptide(L)'
;AMQEDMMGHPTIYPTGVTVYNPEKCWNGFTIFQALEVGAVLMNMNGRENKVWKGVHGFPNKIFPGGYLMTSRGSRDGRYGVQDGLDLVQIDWDGNVVWKFDRNEYIEDPGIPGRWMARSHHDYQREGSTTGYYAPGMEPKTDSGNTLVLAHRNARNPKISDKQLLDDVILEVYWDGDIV
;
A
#
# COMPACT_ATOMS: atom_id res chain seq x y z
N ALA A 1 30.84 -19.17 8.90
CA ALA A 1 29.96 -18.10 9.33
C ALA A 1 30.43 -16.85 8.60
N MET A 2 29.72 -16.43 7.56
CA MET A 2 29.97 -15.15 6.92
C MET A 2 29.43 -14.08 7.86
N GLN A 3 30.31 -13.23 8.34
CA GLN A 3 29.97 -12.04 9.07
C GLN A 3 29.36 -11.08 8.04
N GLU A 4 28.05 -10.88 8.07
CA GLU A 4 27.41 -9.85 7.29
C GLU A 4 27.96 -8.51 7.76
N ASP A 5 28.67 -7.83 6.89
CA ASP A 5 29.07 -6.45 7.12
C ASP A 5 27.79 -5.61 7.24
N MET A 6 27.42 -5.31 8.48
CA MET A 6 26.35 -4.37 8.76
C MET A 6 26.78 -3.00 8.25
N MET A 7 26.29 -2.64 7.07
CA MET A 7 26.47 -1.31 6.48
C MET A 7 25.66 -0.29 7.27
N GLY A 8 26.21 0.18 8.37
CA GLY A 8 25.61 1.24 9.19
C GLY A 8 26.33 1.41 10.52
N HIS A 9 26.20 2.58 11.08
CA HIS A 9 26.71 2.82 12.44
C HIS A 9 25.77 2.16 13.46
N PRO A 10 26.31 1.56 14.54
CA PRO A 10 25.48 1.06 15.62
C PRO A 10 24.58 2.18 16.14
N THR A 11 23.27 1.91 16.25
CA THR A 11 22.37 2.86 16.88
C THR A 11 22.61 2.93 18.39
N ILE A 12 22.58 4.14 18.94
CA ILE A 12 22.59 4.36 20.39
C ILE A 12 21.18 4.21 20.99
N TYR A 13 20.16 4.10 20.14
CA TYR A 13 18.77 3.91 20.56
C TYR A 13 18.45 2.42 20.67
N PRO A 14 17.65 2.00 21.63
CA PRO A 14 17.27 0.58 21.82
C PRO A 14 16.30 0.08 20.73
N THR A 15 15.97 0.91 19.77
CA THR A 15 15.03 0.67 18.66
C THR A 15 15.70 1.08 17.34
N GLY A 16 15.05 0.86 16.20
CA GLY A 16 15.60 1.13 14.87
C GLY A 16 15.85 2.60 14.50
N VAL A 17 15.68 3.56 15.42
CA VAL A 17 15.99 4.98 15.18
C VAL A 17 17.48 5.21 15.35
N THR A 18 18.15 5.64 14.29
CA THR A 18 19.61 5.91 14.31
C THR A 18 19.94 7.38 14.46
N VAL A 19 19.07 8.25 13.95
CA VAL A 19 19.19 9.71 14.05
C VAL A 19 17.84 10.32 14.37
N TYR A 20 17.75 11.11 15.41
CA TYR A 20 16.53 11.81 15.78
C TYR A 20 16.86 13.25 16.24
N ASN A 21 16.33 14.21 15.52
CA ASN A 21 16.39 15.62 15.90
C ASN A 21 14.94 16.16 16.03
N PRO A 22 14.42 16.30 17.26
CA PRO A 22 13.03 16.69 17.48
C PRO A 22 12.70 18.11 16.98
N GLU A 23 13.70 19.00 16.89
CA GLU A 23 13.51 20.36 16.36
C GLU A 23 13.30 20.40 14.84
N LYS A 24 13.72 19.32 14.13
CA LYS A 24 13.68 19.20 12.67
C LYS A 24 12.72 18.13 12.17
N CYS A 25 12.08 17.40 13.07
CA CYS A 25 11.16 16.31 12.74
C CYS A 25 9.73 16.72 13.07
N TRP A 26 8.78 16.30 12.22
CA TRP A 26 7.39 16.28 12.61
C TRP A 26 7.18 15.27 13.72
N ASN A 27 6.48 15.69 14.76
CA ASN A 27 6.08 14.79 15.83
C ASN A 27 4.86 13.95 15.34
N GLY A 28 4.96 12.63 15.45
CA GLY A 28 3.88 11.77 15.01
C GLY A 28 4.29 10.30 14.89
N PHE A 29 3.75 9.66 13.89
CA PHE A 29 3.99 8.24 13.62
C PHE A 29 4.44 8.04 12.18
N THR A 30 5.24 7.00 11.96
CA THR A 30 5.63 6.52 10.64
C THR A 30 4.98 5.19 10.39
N ILE A 31 4.29 5.05 9.26
CA ILE A 31 3.79 3.77 8.75
C ILE A 31 4.67 3.30 7.59
N PHE A 32 5.06 2.04 7.59
CA PHE A 32 5.86 1.47 6.50
C PHE A 32 5.59 -0.04 6.38
N GLN A 33 5.92 -0.58 5.20
CA GLN A 33 5.90 -2.02 4.96
C GLN A 33 7.23 -2.63 5.42
N ALA A 34 7.16 -3.53 6.39
CA ALA A 34 8.27 -4.39 6.77
C ALA A 34 8.10 -5.75 6.07
N LEU A 35 9.10 -6.16 5.30
CA LEU A 35 9.06 -7.43 4.56
C LEU A 35 8.83 -8.60 5.53
N GLU A 36 7.99 -9.54 5.14
CA GLU A 36 7.61 -10.74 5.92
C GLU A 36 6.89 -10.47 7.25
N VAL A 37 6.78 -9.21 7.68
CA VAL A 37 6.11 -8.81 8.91
C VAL A 37 4.71 -8.26 8.63
N GLY A 38 4.62 -7.26 7.76
CA GLY A 38 3.40 -6.52 7.45
C GLY A 38 3.58 -5.02 7.57
N ALA A 39 2.50 -4.28 7.78
CA ALA A 39 2.54 -2.85 8.01
C ALA A 39 2.87 -2.54 9.48
N VAL A 40 3.88 -1.73 9.70
CA VAL A 40 4.34 -1.34 11.04
C VAL A 40 4.09 0.14 11.26
N LEU A 41 3.37 0.47 12.32
CA LEU A 41 3.19 1.83 12.82
C LEU A 41 4.16 2.07 13.96
N MET A 42 5.08 2.99 13.78
CA MET A 42 6.16 3.28 14.72
C MET A 42 6.09 4.74 15.18
N ASN A 43 6.35 4.99 16.45
CA ASN A 43 6.49 6.35 16.97
C ASN A 43 7.91 6.90 16.73
N MET A 44 8.11 8.19 17.07
CA MET A 44 9.38 8.88 16.86
C MET A 44 10.56 8.33 17.70
N ASN A 45 10.27 7.55 18.74
CA ASN A 45 11.29 6.85 19.53
C ASN A 45 11.64 5.48 18.96
N GLY A 46 11.09 5.11 17.81
CA GLY A 46 11.31 3.82 17.17
C GLY A 46 10.61 2.65 17.85
N ARG A 47 9.58 2.90 18.65
CA ARG A 47 8.76 1.85 19.26
C ARG A 47 7.60 1.50 18.35
N GLU A 48 7.37 0.23 18.17
CA GLU A 48 6.17 -0.27 17.51
C GLU A 48 4.92 0.08 18.34
N ASN A 49 3.97 0.72 17.69
CA ASN A 49 2.65 1.00 18.27
C ASN A 49 1.62 -0.02 17.80
N LYS A 50 1.75 -0.45 16.55
CA LYS A 50 0.87 -1.45 15.93
C LYS A 50 1.57 -2.16 14.79
N VAL A 51 1.26 -3.44 14.63
CA VAL A 51 1.66 -4.25 13.47
C VAL A 51 0.40 -4.92 12.90
N TRP A 52 0.11 -4.67 11.63
CA TRP A 52 -0.88 -5.42 10.87
C TRP A 52 -0.16 -6.48 10.05
N LYS A 53 -0.31 -7.75 10.45
CA LYS A 53 0.32 -8.88 9.78
C LYS A 53 -0.45 -9.29 8.52
N GLY A 54 0.26 -9.87 7.55
CA GLY A 54 -0.35 -10.43 6.34
C GLY A 54 -0.87 -9.37 5.36
N VAL A 55 -0.36 -8.14 5.45
CA VAL A 55 -0.62 -7.07 4.49
C VAL A 55 0.64 -6.73 3.72
N HIS A 56 0.47 -6.24 2.49
CA HIS A 56 1.53 -5.99 1.52
C HIS A 56 1.32 -4.65 0.81
N GLY A 57 0.98 -3.61 1.59
CA GLY A 57 0.71 -2.29 1.04
C GLY A 57 1.93 -1.66 0.38
N PHE A 58 1.72 -1.10 -0.80
CA PHE A 58 2.71 -0.32 -1.51
C PHE A 58 2.01 0.86 -2.21
N PRO A 59 1.85 1.95 -1.45
CA PRO A 59 2.21 2.19 -0.04
C PRO A 59 1.22 1.62 0.97
N ASN A 60 1.53 1.77 2.27
CA ASN A 60 0.58 1.72 3.37
C ASN A 60 0.23 3.16 3.76
N LYS A 61 -1.06 3.47 3.94
CA LYS A 61 -1.52 4.80 4.39
C LYS A 61 -2.42 4.67 5.60
N ILE A 62 -2.09 5.43 6.64
CA ILE A 62 -2.92 5.50 7.85
C ILE A 62 -3.91 6.65 7.76
N PHE A 63 -5.14 6.42 8.19
CA PHE A 63 -6.22 7.40 8.24
C PHE A 63 -6.66 7.66 9.68
N PRO A 64 -7.39 8.77 9.93
CA PRO A 64 -8.00 9.03 11.23
C PRO A 64 -8.81 7.85 11.73
N GLY A 65 -8.83 7.66 13.05
CA GLY A 65 -9.49 6.49 13.66
C GLY A 65 -8.64 5.22 13.64
N GLY A 66 -7.40 5.28 13.11
CA GLY A 66 -6.50 4.14 13.07
C GLY A 66 -6.80 3.17 11.91
N TYR A 67 -7.52 3.61 10.91
CA TYR A 67 -7.71 2.83 9.69
C TYR A 67 -6.43 2.77 8.87
N LEU A 68 -6.16 1.61 8.29
CA LEU A 68 -5.04 1.39 7.38
C LEU A 68 -5.57 1.07 5.99
N MET A 69 -5.11 1.81 4.97
CA MET A 69 -5.29 1.44 3.58
C MET A 69 -4.04 0.72 3.08
N THR A 70 -4.23 -0.48 2.50
CA THR A 70 -3.16 -1.43 2.19
C THR A 70 -3.64 -2.44 1.14
N SER A 71 -2.80 -3.40 0.77
CA SER A 71 -3.17 -4.61 0.04
C SER A 71 -2.90 -5.85 0.91
N ARG A 72 -3.67 -6.93 0.69
CA ARG A 72 -3.48 -8.20 1.40
C ARG A 72 -2.67 -9.21 0.60
N GLY A 73 -2.21 -8.84 -0.58
CA GLY A 73 -1.37 -9.68 -1.39
C GLY A 73 -0.99 -9.03 -2.71
N SER A 74 -0.06 -9.66 -3.38
CA SER A 74 0.37 -9.29 -4.72
C SER A 74 0.31 -10.49 -5.66
N ARG A 75 0.20 -10.21 -6.96
CA ARG A 75 0.36 -11.20 -8.01
C ARG A 75 1.75 -11.83 -7.92
N ASP A 76 1.86 -13.07 -8.34
CA ASP A 76 3.16 -13.75 -8.45
C ASP A 76 4.12 -12.91 -9.32
N GLY A 77 5.28 -12.57 -8.76
CA GLY A 77 6.26 -11.70 -9.42
C GLY A 77 6.81 -12.23 -10.75
N ARG A 78 6.58 -13.51 -11.07
CA ARG A 78 6.89 -14.08 -12.39
C ARG A 78 5.99 -13.54 -13.50
N TYR A 79 4.79 -13.10 -13.16
CA TYR A 79 3.75 -12.70 -14.11
C TYR A 79 3.35 -11.24 -14.00
N GLY A 80 3.66 -10.60 -12.89
CA GLY A 80 3.35 -9.19 -12.67
C GLY A 80 4.20 -8.57 -11.58
N VAL A 81 4.77 -7.42 -11.85
CA VAL A 81 5.56 -6.67 -10.86
C VAL A 81 4.63 -5.69 -10.17
N GLN A 82 4.59 -5.73 -8.85
CA GLN A 82 3.82 -4.78 -8.02
C GLN A 82 2.30 -4.75 -8.28
N ASP A 83 1.75 -5.82 -8.84
CA ASP A 83 0.31 -5.97 -9.04
C ASP A 83 -0.40 -6.34 -7.73
N GLY A 84 -1.06 -5.40 -7.08
CA GLY A 84 -1.89 -5.65 -5.90
C GLY A 84 -3.10 -6.54 -6.23
N LEU A 85 -3.36 -7.56 -5.42
CA LEU A 85 -4.55 -8.40 -5.58
C LEU A 85 -5.80 -7.63 -5.25
N ASP A 86 -5.72 -6.83 -4.22
CA ASP A 86 -6.78 -5.95 -3.75
C ASP A 86 -6.19 -4.63 -3.25
N LEU A 87 -7.05 -3.66 -3.07
CA LEU A 87 -6.81 -2.50 -2.24
C LEU A 87 -7.89 -2.50 -1.17
N VAL A 88 -7.51 -2.49 0.09
CA VAL A 88 -8.44 -2.58 1.22
C VAL A 88 -8.18 -1.49 2.23
N GLN A 89 -9.26 -1.03 2.85
CA GLN A 89 -9.20 -0.29 4.11
C GLN A 89 -9.57 -1.25 5.23
N ILE A 90 -8.69 -1.36 6.23
CA ILE A 90 -8.91 -2.18 7.41
C ILE A 90 -8.96 -1.29 8.65
N ASP A 91 -9.69 -1.74 9.65
CA ASP A 91 -9.74 -1.06 10.95
C ASP A 91 -8.48 -1.39 11.80
N TRP A 92 -8.47 -0.86 13.03
CA TRP A 92 -7.36 -1.10 13.96
C TRP A 92 -7.15 -2.59 14.25
N ASP A 93 -8.21 -3.38 14.26
CA ASP A 93 -8.15 -4.81 14.56
C ASP A 93 -7.90 -5.69 13.33
N GLY A 94 -7.83 -5.07 12.13
CA GLY A 94 -7.55 -5.76 10.88
C GLY A 94 -8.79 -6.23 10.11
N ASN A 95 -10.00 -5.82 10.54
CA ASN A 95 -11.22 -6.15 9.82
C ASN A 95 -11.35 -5.26 8.58
N VAL A 96 -11.74 -5.85 7.45
CA VAL A 96 -11.93 -5.12 6.21
C VAL A 96 -13.23 -4.30 6.29
N VAL A 97 -13.10 -2.99 6.12
CA VAL A 97 -14.24 -2.04 6.10
C VAL A 97 -14.55 -1.52 4.70
N TRP A 98 -13.59 -1.57 3.80
CA TRP A 98 -13.75 -1.25 2.38
C TRP A 98 -12.80 -2.09 1.54
N LYS A 99 -13.20 -2.40 0.29
CA LYS A 99 -12.39 -3.20 -0.61
C LYS A 99 -12.63 -2.84 -2.07
N PHE A 100 -11.54 -2.82 -2.84
CA PHE A 100 -11.52 -2.82 -4.29
C PHE A 100 -10.65 -3.99 -4.79
N ASP A 101 -11.20 -4.87 -5.62
CA ASP A 101 -10.50 -6.03 -6.18
C ASP A 101 -10.95 -6.41 -7.61
N ARG A 102 -11.68 -5.55 -8.30
CA ARG A 102 -12.32 -5.87 -9.59
C ARG A 102 -11.95 -4.90 -10.72
N ASN A 103 -10.62 -4.70 -10.95
CA ASN A 103 -10.18 -3.98 -12.13
C ASN A 103 -10.09 -4.91 -13.34
N GLU A 104 -9.39 -6.04 -13.22
CA GLU A 104 -9.16 -6.95 -14.34
C GLU A 104 -9.16 -8.41 -13.90
N TYR A 105 -9.73 -9.29 -14.74
CA TYR A 105 -9.65 -10.74 -14.52
C TYR A 105 -8.36 -11.27 -15.13
N ILE A 106 -7.50 -11.88 -14.34
CA ILE A 106 -6.18 -12.35 -14.74
C ILE A 106 -6.09 -13.87 -14.60
N GLU A 107 -5.60 -14.49 -15.66
CA GLU A 107 -5.24 -15.91 -15.70
C GLU A 107 -3.74 -16.03 -15.93
N ASP A 108 -3.04 -16.65 -15.00
CA ASP A 108 -1.62 -16.93 -15.11
C ASP A 108 -1.36 -18.43 -15.27
N PRO A 109 -0.34 -18.83 -16.03
CA PRO A 109 -0.04 -20.24 -16.22
C PRO A 109 0.13 -20.99 -14.90
N GLY A 110 -0.74 -21.98 -14.67
CA GLY A 110 -0.72 -22.81 -13.46
C GLY A 110 -1.35 -22.18 -12.22
N ILE A 111 -1.97 -21.01 -12.35
CA ILE A 111 -2.66 -20.31 -11.27
C ILE A 111 -4.13 -20.11 -11.68
N PRO A 112 -5.10 -20.47 -10.83
CA PRO A 112 -6.50 -20.21 -11.13
C PRO A 112 -6.75 -18.72 -11.38
N GLY A 113 -7.51 -18.43 -12.44
CA GLY A 113 -7.90 -17.08 -12.80
C GLY A 113 -8.69 -16.40 -11.68
N ARG A 114 -8.48 -15.10 -11.52
CA ARG A 114 -9.17 -14.29 -10.51
C ARG A 114 -9.23 -12.81 -10.90
N TRP A 115 -10.19 -12.12 -10.31
CA TRP A 115 -10.23 -10.67 -10.34
C TRP A 115 -9.13 -10.09 -9.45
N MET A 116 -8.52 -8.99 -9.88
CA MET A 116 -7.50 -8.25 -9.14
C MET A 116 -7.71 -6.75 -9.28
N ALA A 117 -7.35 -6.00 -8.25
CA ALA A 117 -7.25 -4.54 -8.31
C ALA A 117 -6.13 -4.08 -9.23
N ARG A 118 -5.03 -4.80 -9.24
CA ARG A 118 -3.78 -4.46 -9.94
C ARG A 118 -3.23 -3.08 -9.53
N SER A 119 -3.56 -2.66 -8.29
CA SER A 119 -3.09 -1.41 -7.72
C SER A 119 -1.58 -1.43 -7.46
N HIS A 120 -0.92 -0.30 -7.69
CA HIS A 120 0.50 -0.13 -7.41
C HIS A 120 0.83 1.33 -7.11
N HIS A 121 1.97 1.58 -6.47
CA HIS A 121 2.61 2.87 -6.21
C HIS A 121 1.78 3.91 -5.47
N ASP A 122 0.53 4.17 -5.81
CA ASP A 122 -0.27 5.19 -5.12
C ASP A 122 -1.79 5.01 -5.25
N TYR A 123 -2.47 5.59 -4.29
CA TYR A 123 -3.92 5.76 -4.26
C TYR A 123 -4.27 6.93 -3.35
N GLN A 124 -5.39 7.60 -3.64
CA GLN A 124 -5.83 8.77 -2.89
C GLN A 124 -7.32 8.66 -2.55
N ARG A 125 -7.63 8.66 -1.26
CA ARG A 125 -9.01 8.76 -0.80
C ARG A 125 -9.45 10.21 -0.79
N GLU A 126 -10.71 10.47 -1.14
CA GLU A 126 -11.32 11.79 -1.04
C GLU A 126 -11.09 12.41 0.34
N GLY A 127 -10.74 13.72 0.37
CA GLY A 127 -10.33 14.44 1.56
C GLY A 127 -8.86 14.27 1.94
N SER A 128 -8.12 13.39 1.24
CA SER A 128 -6.67 13.21 1.40
C SER A 128 -5.99 13.52 0.08
N THR A 129 -5.35 14.67 -0.02
CA THR A 129 -4.71 15.16 -1.25
C THR A 129 -3.22 14.85 -1.34
N THR A 130 -2.65 14.22 -0.32
CA THR A 130 -1.23 13.86 -0.24
C THR A 130 -1.06 12.40 0.14
N GLY A 131 0.15 11.87 -0.05
CA GLY A 131 0.49 10.50 0.30
C GLY A 131 0.58 10.21 1.80
N TYR A 132 0.33 11.21 2.65
CA TYR A 132 0.41 11.10 4.10
C TYR A 132 -0.69 11.95 4.75
N TYR A 133 -1.04 11.59 5.99
CA TYR A 133 -1.94 12.40 6.79
C TYR A 133 -1.19 13.64 7.33
N ALA A 134 -1.79 14.79 7.16
CA ALA A 134 -1.29 16.07 7.69
C ALA A 134 -2.40 16.78 8.48
N PRO A 135 -2.04 17.64 9.44
CA PRO A 135 -3.03 18.44 10.16
C PRO A 135 -3.92 19.24 9.22
N GLY A 136 -5.22 19.22 9.46
CA GLY A 136 -6.22 19.89 8.63
C GLY A 136 -6.70 19.12 7.40
N MET A 137 -6.20 17.90 7.15
CA MET A 137 -6.78 16.98 6.19
C MET A 137 -7.92 16.18 6.83
N GLU A 138 -8.94 15.92 6.04
CA GLU A 138 -10.12 15.17 6.47
C GLU A 138 -10.40 14.02 5.47
N PRO A 139 -9.50 13.00 5.41
CA PRO A 139 -9.76 11.86 4.54
C PRO A 139 -11.03 11.14 4.97
N LYS A 140 -11.86 10.82 3.98
CA LYS A 140 -13.08 10.04 4.21
C LYS A 140 -12.73 8.63 4.65
N THR A 141 -13.31 8.16 5.73
CA THR A 141 -13.05 6.81 6.30
C THR A 141 -14.24 5.87 6.23
N ASP A 142 -15.42 6.39 5.86
CA ASP A 142 -16.69 5.66 5.78
C ASP A 142 -17.45 5.96 4.47
N SER A 143 -16.84 6.68 3.56
CA SER A 143 -17.45 7.17 2.31
C SER A 143 -16.38 7.70 1.36
N GLY A 144 -16.81 8.29 0.26
CA GLY A 144 -15.97 8.99 -0.69
C GLY A 144 -15.30 8.08 -1.72
N ASN A 145 -14.86 8.68 -2.81
CA ASN A 145 -14.19 7.98 -3.90
C ASN A 145 -12.70 7.81 -3.60
N THR A 146 -12.11 6.85 -4.29
CA THR A 146 -10.66 6.60 -4.21
C THR A 146 -10.08 6.62 -5.62
N LEU A 147 -9.10 7.49 -5.86
CA LEU A 147 -8.26 7.39 -7.05
C LEU A 147 -7.21 6.32 -6.81
N VAL A 148 -7.05 5.43 -7.78
CA VAL A 148 -6.13 4.29 -7.70
C VAL A 148 -5.27 4.24 -8.94
N LEU A 149 -3.97 4.26 -8.80
CA LEU A 149 -3.05 3.93 -9.89
C LEU A 149 -3.02 2.40 -10.03
N ALA A 150 -3.31 1.91 -11.22
CA ALA A 150 -3.43 0.48 -11.47
C ALA A 150 -2.85 0.09 -12.84
N HIS A 151 -2.37 -1.13 -12.94
CA HIS A 151 -2.03 -1.72 -14.22
C HIS A 151 -3.28 -2.17 -14.98
N ARG A 152 -3.17 -2.12 -16.31
CA ARG A 152 -4.14 -2.70 -17.25
C ARG A 152 -3.44 -3.34 -18.42
N ASN A 153 -3.93 -4.50 -18.82
CA ASN A 153 -3.48 -5.13 -20.05
C ASN A 153 -4.04 -4.39 -21.26
N ALA A 154 -3.19 -4.04 -22.21
CA ALA A 154 -3.57 -3.35 -23.43
C ALA A 154 -3.05 -4.07 -24.68
N ARG A 155 -3.70 -3.84 -25.81
CA ARG A 155 -3.23 -4.29 -27.12
C ARG A 155 -3.16 -3.11 -28.08
N ASN A 156 -1.98 -2.89 -28.62
CA ASN A 156 -1.79 -1.90 -29.68
C ASN A 156 -0.84 -2.46 -30.75
N PRO A 157 -1.37 -3.02 -31.86
CA PRO A 157 -0.56 -3.63 -32.89
C PRO A 157 0.41 -2.66 -33.59
N LYS A 158 0.19 -1.35 -33.47
CA LYS A 158 1.13 -0.34 -33.98
C LYS A 158 2.41 -0.24 -33.13
N ILE A 159 2.37 -0.73 -31.88
CA ILE A 159 3.50 -0.70 -30.96
C ILE A 159 4.12 -2.09 -30.87
N SER A 160 3.31 -3.14 -30.66
CA SER A 160 3.78 -4.50 -30.50
C SER A 160 2.68 -5.53 -30.76
N ASP A 161 3.05 -6.67 -31.32
CA ASP A 161 2.15 -7.84 -31.46
C ASP A 161 1.90 -8.55 -30.12
N LYS A 162 2.73 -8.26 -29.12
CA LYS A 162 2.56 -8.79 -27.76
C LYS A 162 1.58 -7.95 -26.97
N GLN A 163 1.04 -8.56 -25.92
CA GLN A 163 0.28 -7.82 -24.93
C GLN A 163 1.17 -6.78 -24.23
N LEU A 164 0.65 -5.58 -24.08
CA LEU A 164 1.30 -4.48 -23.38
C LEU A 164 0.75 -4.38 -21.97
N LEU A 165 1.57 -3.89 -21.07
CA LEU A 165 1.16 -3.42 -19.75
C LEU A 165 1.06 -1.89 -19.83
N ASP A 166 -0.05 -1.36 -19.36
CA ASP A 166 -0.32 0.08 -19.35
C ASP A 166 -0.70 0.53 -17.93
N ASP A 167 -0.47 1.78 -17.62
CA ASP A 167 -0.86 2.40 -16.36
C ASP A 167 -2.16 3.17 -16.55
N VAL A 168 -3.09 3.02 -15.62
CA VAL A 168 -4.36 3.73 -15.62
C VAL A 168 -4.63 4.32 -14.24
N ILE A 169 -5.33 5.44 -14.22
CA ILE A 169 -5.90 5.98 -12.99
C ILE A 169 -7.39 5.63 -12.99
N LEU A 170 -7.80 4.90 -11.98
CA LEU A 170 -9.18 4.53 -11.76
C LEU A 170 -9.78 5.40 -10.67
N GLU A 171 -11.00 5.83 -10.84
CA GLU A 171 -11.82 6.36 -9.76
C GLU A 171 -12.76 5.26 -9.30
N VAL A 172 -12.73 4.96 -8.01
CA VAL A 172 -13.46 3.84 -7.39
C VAL A 172 -14.41 4.40 -6.34
N TYR A 173 -15.69 4.05 -6.45
CA TYR A 173 -16.71 4.41 -5.46
C TYR A 173 -16.51 3.70 -4.12
N TRP A 174 -17.27 4.14 -3.11
CA TRP A 174 -17.25 3.48 -1.79
C TRP A 174 -17.76 2.03 -1.81
N ASP A 175 -18.62 1.67 -2.73
CA ASP A 175 -19.10 0.29 -2.93
C ASP A 175 -18.08 -0.62 -3.63
N GLY A 176 -16.96 -0.06 -4.11
CA GLY A 176 -15.89 -0.78 -4.79
C GLY A 176 -16.04 -0.86 -6.31
N ASP A 177 -17.06 -0.24 -6.89
CA ASP A 177 -17.25 -0.17 -8.33
C ASP A 177 -16.42 0.97 -8.95
N ILE A 178 -15.98 0.79 -10.20
CA ILE A 178 -15.27 1.81 -10.98
C ILE A 178 -16.30 2.80 -11.53
N VAL A 179 -16.00 4.12 -11.40
CA VAL A 179 -16.85 5.23 -11.90
C VAL A 179 -17.04 5.17 -13.40
#